data_64718507e468c463f3200bd674edad93
#
_entry.id   64718507e468c463f3200bd674edad93
#
_cell.length_a   1.000
_cell.length_b   1.000
_cell.length_c   1.000
_cell.angle_alpha   90.00
_cell.angle_beta   90.00
_cell.angle_gamma   90.00
#
_symmetry.space_group_name_H-M   'P 1'
#
loop_
_entity.id
_entity.type
_entity.pdbx_description
1 polymer ?
#
loop_
_entity_poly.entity_id
_entity_poly.type
_entity_poly.pdbx_seq_one_letter_code
_entity_poly.pdbx_strand_id
1 'polypeptide(L)'
;MLLALVLAVAAQRTSPHWPVSPLFADPGLRAALGSIDPKPGAWAEYLVRAPGKGDLRVRATVLAAVEDGRFWLELATAGESGLASAAKLLVRGNALSLDDVERLYVMIAGQQPIEIPLDEVRPASAKPPAEAQSVQRLAPERVHVAAGEFNADVFRVSGTRIWRASGVPLWGLVKARSARQSMELVASGTTGGRSLFPPGWDQGKGSESRK
;
A
#
# COMPACT_ATOMS: atom_id res chain seq x y z
N MET A 1 20.79 4.56 -18.61
CA MET A 1 21.58 4.95 -17.43
C MET A 1 20.77 5.65 -16.32
N LEU A 2 19.59 6.17 -16.60
CA LEU A 2 18.73 6.84 -15.60
C LEU A 2 17.90 5.85 -14.73
N LEU A 3 17.56 4.67 -15.28
CA LEU A 3 16.80 3.63 -14.58
C LEU A 3 17.58 3.02 -13.41
N ALA A 4 18.90 2.96 -13.52
CA ALA A 4 19.77 2.47 -12.46
C ALA A 4 19.85 3.40 -11.24
N LEU A 5 19.56 4.70 -11.39
CA LEU A 5 19.64 5.68 -10.32
C LEU A 5 18.37 5.72 -9.46
N VAL A 6 17.19 5.47 -10.05
CA VAL A 6 15.91 5.36 -9.32
C VAL A 6 15.89 4.08 -8.49
N LEU A 7 16.49 3.00 -9.00
CA LEU A 7 16.74 1.77 -8.26
C LEU A 7 17.88 1.90 -7.23
N ALA A 8 18.85 2.79 -7.42
CA ALA A 8 20.02 2.94 -6.54
C ALA A 8 19.73 3.73 -5.26
N VAL A 9 18.75 4.61 -5.22
CA VAL A 9 18.29 5.24 -3.97
C VAL A 9 17.46 4.26 -3.14
N ALA A 10 16.83 3.26 -3.79
CA ALA A 10 16.21 2.10 -3.12
C ALA A 10 17.20 0.96 -2.88
N ALA A 11 18.37 0.94 -3.52
CA ALA A 11 19.36 -0.14 -3.50
C ALA A 11 20.46 0.08 -2.45
N GLN A 12 20.10 0.42 -1.24
CA GLN A 12 20.91 -0.03 -0.11
C GLN A 12 20.58 -1.51 0.15
N ARG A 13 21.29 -2.35 -0.64
CA ARG A 13 21.61 -3.77 -0.36
C ARG A 13 20.52 -4.56 0.37
N THR A 14 19.76 -5.23 -0.37
CA THR A 14 18.74 -6.28 -0.22
C THR A 14 17.46 -5.82 -0.88
N SER A 15 17.00 -6.55 -1.89
CA SER A 15 15.79 -6.37 -2.71
C SER A 15 14.95 -5.13 -2.41
N PRO A 16 14.54 -4.32 -3.35
CA PRO A 16 13.71 -3.14 -3.10
C PRO A 16 12.43 -3.61 -2.39
N HIS A 17 12.48 -3.68 -1.07
CA HIS A 17 11.29 -3.91 -0.27
C HIS A 17 10.50 -2.62 -0.31
N TRP A 18 9.79 -2.44 -1.41
CA TRP A 18 8.70 -1.50 -1.48
C TRP A 18 7.80 -1.75 -0.27
N PRO A 19 7.45 -0.74 0.55
CA PRO A 19 6.67 -0.96 1.78
C PRO A 19 5.30 -1.60 1.53
N VAL A 20 4.89 -1.65 0.28
CA VAL A 20 3.65 -2.27 -0.19
C VAL A 20 3.86 -3.70 -0.70
N SER A 21 5.09 -4.08 -1.04
CA SER A 21 5.40 -5.42 -1.56
C SER A 21 4.87 -6.57 -0.67
N PRO A 22 4.98 -6.54 0.67
CA PRO A 22 4.39 -7.58 1.50
C PRO A 22 2.87 -7.65 1.41
N LEU A 23 2.17 -6.51 1.31
CA LEU A 23 0.71 -6.47 1.20
C LEU A 23 0.22 -7.08 -0.11
N PHE A 24 0.97 -6.89 -1.19
CA PHE A 24 0.61 -7.41 -2.51
C PHE A 24 1.13 -8.83 -2.77
N ALA A 25 2.24 -9.21 -2.14
CA ALA A 25 2.91 -10.48 -2.43
C ALA A 25 2.43 -11.65 -1.54
N ASP A 26 1.90 -11.38 -0.34
CA ASP A 26 1.47 -12.42 0.59
C ASP A 26 -0.02 -12.70 0.51
N PRO A 27 -0.45 -13.85 -0.07
CA PRO A 27 -1.87 -14.20 -0.17
C PRO A 27 -2.55 -14.33 1.21
N GLY A 28 -1.83 -14.78 2.22
CA GLY A 28 -2.35 -14.91 3.58
C GLY A 28 -2.60 -13.53 4.20
N LEU A 29 -1.70 -12.58 4.00
CA LEU A 29 -1.89 -11.21 4.47
C LEU A 29 -3.10 -10.57 3.78
N ARG A 30 -3.25 -10.75 2.47
CA ARG A 30 -4.43 -10.28 1.72
C ARG A 30 -5.73 -10.89 2.26
N ALA A 31 -5.74 -12.20 2.52
CA ALA A 31 -6.91 -12.87 3.09
C ALA A 31 -7.28 -12.32 4.47
N ALA A 32 -6.29 -12.00 5.32
CA ALA A 32 -6.53 -11.40 6.63
C ALA A 32 -7.00 -9.94 6.53
N LEU A 33 -6.50 -9.17 5.57
CA LEU A 33 -6.92 -7.78 5.36
C LEU A 33 -8.30 -7.69 4.71
N GLY A 34 -8.72 -8.70 3.94
CA GLY A 34 -9.99 -8.71 3.23
C GLY A 34 -10.01 -7.74 2.04
N SER A 35 -11.20 -7.45 1.55
CA SER A 35 -11.40 -6.50 0.47
C SER A 35 -11.31 -5.07 0.94
N ILE A 36 -10.81 -4.19 0.07
CA ILE A 36 -10.84 -2.75 0.26
C ILE A 36 -12.24 -2.20 -0.07
N ASP A 37 -12.70 -1.20 0.68
CA ASP A 37 -13.87 -0.39 0.34
C ASP A 37 -13.37 0.90 -0.34
N PRO A 38 -13.42 1.01 -1.69
CA PRO A 38 -12.75 2.08 -2.42
C PRO A 38 -13.57 3.37 -2.48
N LYS A 39 -13.85 3.97 -1.32
CA LYS A 39 -14.56 5.26 -1.26
C LYS A 39 -13.62 6.40 -1.66
N PRO A 40 -13.93 7.18 -2.70
CA PRO A 40 -13.10 8.32 -3.10
C PRO A 40 -12.87 9.30 -1.95
N GLY A 41 -11.62 9.71 -1.77
CA GLY A 41 -11.21 10.59 -0.69
C GLY A 41 -10.95 9.88 0.65
N ALA A 42 -11.23 8.58 0.78
CA ALA A 42 -10.88 7.81 1.97
C ALA A 42 -9.35 7.62 2.06
N TRP A 43 -8.81 7.68 3.27
CA TRP A 43 -7.38 7.56 3.50
C TRP A 43 -7.07 7.00 4.89
N ALA A 44 -5.89 6.39 5.01
CA ALA A 44 -5.32 5.95 6.28
C ALA A 44 -3.79 6.18 6.26
N GLU A 45 -3.27 6.67 7.38
CA GLU A 45 -1.84 6.94 7.57
C GLU A 45 -1.30 6.07 8.69
N TYR A 46 -0.16 5.47 8.43
CA TYR A 46 0.50 4.52 9.32
C TYR A 46 1.91 4.97 9.65
N LEU A 47 2.35 4.66 10.85
CA LEU A 47 3.74 4.72 11.25
C LEU A 47 4.34 3.30 11.23
N VAL A 48 5.34 3.12 10.38
CA VAL A 48 6.08 1.85 10.24
C VAL A 48 7.42 1.99 10.94
N ARG A 49 7.72 1.02 11.81
CA ARG A 49 8.98 0.94 12.54
C ARG A 49 9.65 -0.40 12.31
N ALA A 50 10.94 -0.37 12.05
CA ALA A 50 11.77 -1.56 11.94
C ALA A 50 13.10 -1.35 12.70
N PRO A 51 13.63 -2.37 13.41
CA PRO A 51 14.88 -2.25 14.13
C PRO A 51 16.02 -1.74 13.25
N GLY A 52 16.74 -0.74 13.74
CA GLY A 52 17.88 -0.14 13.01
C GLY A 52 17.53 0.70 11.79
N LYS A 53 16.24 0.99 11.56
CA LYS A 53 15.77 1.90 10.52
C LYS A 53 14.99 3.05 11.15
N GLY A 54 15.05 4.23 10.53
CA GLY A 54 14.23 5.37 10.93
C GLY A 54 12.74 5.10 10.76
N ASP A 55 11.92 5.87 11.43
CA ASP A 55 10.46 5.83 11.34
C ASP A 55 10.02 6.20 9.91
N LEU A 56 9.08 5.43 9.33
CA LEU A 56 8.51 5.66 8.02
C LEU A 56 7.01 5.90 8.15
N ARG A 57 6.52 7.02 7.64
CA ARG A 57 5.09 7.25 7.47
C ARG A 57 4.64 6.71 6.13
N VAL A 58 3.55 5.96 6.13
CA VAL A 58 2.92 5.42 4.92
C VAL A 58 1.46 5.87 4.91
N ARG A 59 1.05 6.56 3.86
CA ARG A 59 -0.33 6.99 3.68
C ARG A 59 -0.92 6.32 2.44
N ALA A 60 -2.03 5.64 2.62
CA ALA A 60 -2.84 5.10 1.55
C ALA A 60 -4.05 6.00 1.32
N THR A 61 -4.38 6.30 0.07
CA THR A 61 -5.49 7.20 -0.30
C THR A 61 -6.23 6.65 -1.52
N VAL A 62 -7.54 6.49 -1.44
CA VAL A 62 -8.39 6.27 -2.62
C VAL A 62 -8.66 7.63 -3.26
N LEU A 63 -8.19 7.85 -4.48
CA LEU A 63 -8.31 9.14 -5.17
C LEU A 63 -9.62 9.28 -5.93
N ALA A 64 -9.97 8.27 -6.72
CA ALA A 64 -11.16 8.27 -7.54
C ALA A 64 -11.63 6.85 -7.81
N ALA A 65 -12.95 6.65 -7.89
CA ALA A 65 -13.55 5.50 -8.55
C ALA A 65 -13.53 5.72 -10.06
N VAL A 66 -13.32 4.65 -10.81
CA VAL A 66 -13.36 4.61 -12.26
C VAL A 66 -14.46 3.62 -12.65
N GLU A 67 -14.93 3.68 -13.88
CA GLU A 67 -15.90 2.71 -14.40
C GLU A 67 -15.39 1.26 -14.27
N ASP A 68 -16.29 0.29 -14.28
CA ASP A 68 -16.01 -1.15 -14.21
C ASP A 68 -15.35 -1.61 -12.88
N GLY A 69 -15.63 -0.95 -11.77
CA GLY A 69 -15.12 -1.33 -10.44
C GLY A 69 -13.63 -1.07 -10.23
N ARG A 70 -13.01 -0.29 -11.12
CA ARG A 70 -11.64 0.19 -10.97
C ARG A 70 -11.58 1.41 -10.07
N PHE A 71 -10.43 1.61 -9.45
CA PHE A 71 -10.18 2.82 -8.67
C PHE A 71 -8.69 3.18 -8.66
N TRP A 72 -8.42 4.45 -8.45
CA TRP A 72 -7.07 4.94 -8.23
C TRP A 72 -6.73 4.90 -6.75
N LEU A 73 -5.68 4.17 -6.42
CA LEU A 73 -5.07 4.11 -5.09
C LEU A 73 -3.71 4.79 -5.13
N GLU A 74 -3.44 5.66 -4.19
CA GLU A 74 -2.12 6.24 -3.98
C GLU A 74 -1.53 5.74 -2.66
N LEU A 75 -0.26 5.39 -2.70
CA LEU A 75 0.55 4.99 -1.56
C LEU A 75 1.72 5.94 -1.47
N ALA A 76 1.70 6.81 -0.47
CA ALA A 76 2.75 7.79 -0.23
C ALA A 76 3.60 7.38 0.96
N THR A 77 4.91 7.63 0.88
CA THR A 77 5.85 7.38 1.97
C THR A 77 6.66 8.63 2.27
N ALA A 78 6.90 8.89 3.55
CA ALA A 78 7.77 9.95 4.03
C ALA A 78 8.63 9.44 5.18
N GLY A 79 9.94 9.61 5.08
CA GLY A 79 10.88 9.31 6.16
C GLY A 79 11.16 10.55 7.01
N GLU A 80 12.05 10.41 7.99
CA GLU A 80 12.51 11.52 8.85
C GLU A 80 13.15 12.67 8.07
N SER A 81 13.77 12.38 6.92
CA SER A 81 14.35 13.40 6.03
C SER A 81 13.29 14.25 5.30
N GLY A 82 12.01 13.91 5.45
CA GLY A 82 10.93 14.58 4.74
C GLY A 82 10.85 14.27 3.24
N LEU A 83 11.78 13.45 2.69
CA LEU A 83 11.71 13.05 1.29
C LEU A 83 10.51 12.12 1.10
N ALA A 84 9.52 12.62 0.39
CA ALA A 84 8.33 11.86 0.08
C ALA A 84 8.46 11.16 -1.28
N SER A 85 7.99 9.94 -1.35
CA SER A 85 7.73 9.25 -2.62
C SER A 85 6.29 8.77 -2.64
N ALA A 86 5.71 8.63 -3.82
CA ALA A 86 4.37 8.13 -3.97
C ALA A 86 4.29 7.16 -5.15
N ALA A 87 3.44 6.14 -4.99
CA ALA A 87 3.00 5.28 -6.08
C ALA A 87 1.51 5.48 -6.28
N LYS A 88 1.09 5.66 -7.53
CA LYS A 88 -0.31 5.74 -7.93
C LYS A 88 -0.64 4.53 -8.78
N LEU A 89 -1.63 3.76 -8.34
CA LEU A 89 -2.01 2.49 -8.93
C LEU A 89 -3.43 2.57 -9.44
N LEU A 90 -3.67 2.14 -10.69
CA LEU A 90 -5.00 1.80 -11.15
C LEU A 90 -5.25 0.34 -10.81
N VAL A 91 -6.23 0.09 -9.95
CA VAL A 91 -6.55 -1.23 -9.43
C VAL A 91 -7.92 -1.66 -9.94
N ARG A 92 -8.05 -2.92 -10.36
CA ARG A 92 -9.33 -3.54 -10.72
C ARG A 92 -9.84 -4.38 -9.55
N GLY A 93 -11.12 -4.23 -9.22
CA GLY A 93 -11.77 -5.03 -8.17
C GLY A 93 -11.36 -4.62 -6.74
N ASN A 94 -11.67 -5.47 -5.79
CA ASN A 94 -11.51 -5.18 -4.36
C ASN A 94 -10.28 -5.85 -3.72
N ALA A 95 -9.63 -6.76 -4.41
CA ALA A 95 -8.46 -7.48 -3.89
C ALA A 95 -7.18 -6.80 -4.40
N LEU A 96 -6.34 -6.32 -3.47
CA LEU A 96 -5.03 -5.77 -3.82
C LEU A 96 -4.05 -6.91 -4.12
N SER A 97 -3.88 -7.18 -5.39
CA SER A 97 -2.87 -8.07 -5.95
C SER A 97 -2.09 -7.28 -7.00
N LEU A 98 -0.84 -7.63 -7.26
CA LEU A 98 -0.13 -7.09 -8.43
C LEU A 98 -0.82 -7.48 -9.74
N ASP A 99 -1.55 -8.60 -9.75
CA ASP A 99 -2.33 -9.03 -10.91
C ASP A 99 -3.56 -8.13 -11.14
N ASP A 100 -4.09 -7.51 -10.07
CA ASP A 100 -5.21 -6.57 -10.13
C ASP A 100 -4.77 -5.14 -10.47
N VAL A 101 -3.47 -4.86 -10.55
CA VAL A 101 -2.92 -3.55 -10.93
C VAL A 101 -2.82 -3.46 -12.44
N GLU A 102 -3.49 -2.48 -13.03
CA GLU A 102 -3.49 -2.23 -14.48
C GLU A 102 -2.46 -1.18 -14.89
N ARG A 103 -2.18 -0.20 -14.02
CA ARG A 103 -1.18 0.85 -14.25
C ARG A 103 -0.48 1.22 -12.96
N LEU A 104 0.78 1.54 -13.06
CA LEU A 104 1.63 1.95 -11.95
C LEU A 104 2.43 3.19 -12.32
N TYR A 105 2.32 4.21 -11.51
CA TYR A 105 3.12 5.42 -11.61
C TYR A 105 3.88 5.64 -10.32
N VAL A 106 5.10 6.13 -10.43
CA VAL A 106 5.96 6.45 -9.28
C VAL A 106 6.42 7.88 -9.38
N MET A 107 6.43 8.57 -8.26
CA MET A 107 6.95 9.91 -8.10
C MET A 107 7.84 9.98 -6.87
N ILE A 108 9.00 10.61 -7.01
CA ILE A 108 9.85 11.02 -5.91
C ILE A 108 9.72 12.53 -5.77
N ALA A 109 9.71 13.06 -4.55
CA ALA A 109 9.54 14.48 -4.30
C ALA A 109 10.51 15.34 -5.15
N GLY A 110 9.96 16.34 -5.82
CA GLY A 110 10.70 17.21 -6.74
C GLY A 110 10.98 16.65 -8.13
N GLN A 111 10.52 15.43 -8.44
CA GLN A 111 10.66 14.82 -9.75
C GLN A 111 9.32 14.69 -10.47
N GLN A 112 9.37 14.58 -11.80
CA GLN A 112 8.18 14.26 -12.59
C GLN A 112 7.77 12.80 -12.38
N PRO A 113 6.44 12.51 -12.31
CA PRO A 113 5.96 11.16 -12.26
C PRO A 113 6.37 10.34 -13.48
N ILE A 114 6.74 9.08 -13.26
CA ILE A 114 7.07 8.14 -14.31
C ILE A 114 6.13 6.94 -14.25
N GLU A 115 5.73 6.42 -15.42
CA GLU A 115 5.01 5.15 -15.52
C GLU A 115 6.02 4.01 -15.45
N ILE A 116 5.72 3.01 -14.62
CA ILE A 116 6.54 1.80 -14.49
C ILE A 116 5.81 0.68 -15.23
N PRO A 117 6.44 0.05 -16.24
CA PRO A 117 5.90 -1.13 -16.89
C PRO A 117 5.67 -2.25 -15.87
N LEU A 118 4.49 -2.87 -15.90
CA LEU A 118 4.12 -3.87 -14.89
C LEU A 118 4.93 -5.16 -15.01
N ASP A 119 5.44 -5.48 -16.18
CA ASP A 119 6.34 -6.59 -16.42
C ASP A 119 7.70 -6.44 -15.71
N GLU A 120 8.14 -5.20 -15.45
CA GLU A 120 9.36 -4.92 -14.68
C GLU A 120 9.18 -5.19 -13.17
N VAL A 121 7.97 -5.10 -12.65
CA VAL A 121 7.67 -5.26 -11.22
C VAL A 121 7.00 -6.58 -10.87
N ARG A 122 6.38 -7.23 -11.86
CA ARG A 122 5.86 -8.58 -11.70
C ARG A 122 7.01 -9.58 -11.77
N PRO A 123 7.21 -10.43 -10.76
CA PRO A 123 8.26 -11.45 -10.84
C PRO A 123 8.02 -12.34 -12.05
N ALA A 124 9.05 -12.54 -12.86
CA ALA A 124 9.03 -13.34 -14.10
C ALA A 124 8.60 -14.82 -13.86
N SER A 125 8.57 -15.26 -12.64
CA SER A 125 8.05 -16.56 -12.20
C SER A 125 7.47 -16.37 -10.80
N ALA A 126 6.22 -16.02 -10.70
CA ALA A 126 5.52 -16.26 -9.45
C ALA A 126 5.47 -17.78 -9.26
N LYS A 127 6.44 -18.31 -8.49
CA LYS A 127 6.31 -19.67 -7.95
C LYS A 127 4.91 -19.73 -7.33
N PRO A 128 4.09 -20.74 -7.68
CA PRO A 128 2.77 -20.88 -7.06
C PRO A 128 2.94 -20.63 -5.56
N PRO A 129 2.09 -19.84 -4.93
CA PRO A 129 2.23 -19.56 -3.51
C PRO A 129 2.35 -20.89 -2.79
N ALA A 130 3.48 -21.09 -2.09
CA ALA A 130 3.61 -22.19 -1.17
C ALA A 130 2.32 -22.22 -0.33
N GLU A 131 1.71 -23.38 -0.21
CA GLU A 131 0.42 -23.71 0.42
C GLU A 131 -0.24 -22.52 1.11
N ALA A 132 -1.50 -22.26 0.78
CA ALA A 132 -2.25 -21.11 1.31
C ALA A 132 -2.00 -20.99 2.81
N GLN A 133 -1.21 -19.98 3.19
CA GLN A 133 -0.80 -19.82 4.57
C GLN A 133 -2.05 -19.64 5.42
N SER A 134 -2.19 -20.47 6.44
CA SER A 134 -3.39 -20.49 7.27
C SER A 134 -3.55 -19.14 7.97
N VAL A 135 -4.69 -18.51 7.72
CA VAL A 135 -5.13 -17.32 8.46
C VAL A 135 -5.81 -17.81 9.74
N GLN A 136 -5.17 -17.61 10.86
CA GLN A 136 -5.75 -17.91 12.16
C GLN A 136 -6.47 -16.68 12.71
N ARG A 137 -7.77 -16.77 12.94
CA ARG A 137 -8.52 -15.76 13.70
C ARG A 137 -8.30 -15.99 15.19
N LEU A 138 -7.91 -14.95 15.90
CA LEU A 138 -7.74 -14.92 17.35
C LEU A 138 -8.91 -14.23 18.02
N ALA A 139 -8.94 -14.24 19.36
CA ALA A 139 -9.93 -13.46 20.10
C ALA A 139 -9.81 -11.97 19.77
N PRO A 140 -10.93 -11.24 19.63
CA PRO A 140 -10.92 -9.80 19.46
C PRO A 140 -10.21 -9.11 20.64
N GLU A 141 -9.56 -7.98 20.35
CA GLU A 141 -8.83 -7.21 21.34
C GLU A 141 -9.16 -5.72 21.27
N ARG A 142 -9.13 -5.09 22.41
CA ARG A 142 -9.11 -3.63 22.50
C ARG A 142 -7.67 -3.17 22.32
N VAL A 143 -7.41 -2.36 21.30
CA VAL A 143 -6.09 -1.87 20.95
C VAL A 143 -6.04 -0.36 20.94
N HIS A 144 -5.01 0.20 21.55
CA HIS A 144 -4.73 1.62 21.57
C HIS A 144 -3.57 1.95 20.63
N VAL A 145 -3.79 2.90 19.73
CA VAL A 145 -2.80 3.44 18.78
C VAL A 145 -2.92 4.97 18.74
N ALA A 146 -2.03 5.66 18.03
CA ALA A 146 -2.05 7.13 17.96
C ALA A 146 -3.38 7.68 17.40
N ALA A 147 -4.04 6.96 16.49
CA ALA A 147 -5.36 7.32 15.94
C ALA A 147 -6.52 7.15 16.94
N GLY A 148 -6.31 6.53 18.09
CA GLY A 148 -7.34 6.30 19.09
C GLY A 148 -7.42 4.86 19.57
N GLU A 149 -8.56 4.50 20.11
CA GLU A 149 -8.83 3.19 20.66
C GLU A 149 -9.86 2.44 19.80
N PHE A 150 -9.59 1.16 19.54
CA PHE A 150 -10.38 0.33 18.62
C PHE A 150 -10.66 -1.05 19.23
N ASN A 151 -11.89 -1.53 19.07
CA ASN A 151 -12.20 -2.94 19.22
C ASN A 151 -11.86 -3.63 17.91
N ALA A 152 -10.82 -4.45 17.90
CA ALA A 152 -10.26 -5.01 16.68
C ALA A 152 -10.42 -6.53 16.62
N ASP A 153 -10.80 -7.03 15.46
CA ASP A 153 -10.61 -8.43 15.09
C ASP A 153 -9.12 -8.68 14.91
N VAL A 154 -8.65 -9.81 15.44
CA VAL A 154 -7.23 -10.15 15.42
C VAL A 154 -6.98 -11.38 14.58
N PHE A 155 -5.98 -11.29 13.71
CA PHE A 155 -5.56 -12.39 12.84
C PHE A 155 -4.06 -12.66 13.02
N ARG A 156 -3.66 -13.91 12.81
CA ARG A 156 -2.25 -14.31 12.68
C ARG A 156 -2.02 -14.96 11.34
N VAL A 157 -1.02 -14.47 10.62
CA VAL A 157 -0.62 -14.97 9.29
C VAL A 157 0.88 -14.93 9.20
N SER A 158 1.54 -16.04 8.88
CA SER A 158 3.00 -16.07 8.62
C SER A 158 3.85 -15.42 9.71
N GLY A 159 3.44 -15.55 10.99
CA GLY A 159 4.14 -14.91 12.11
C GLY A 159 3.84 -13.41 12.27
N THR A 160 3.01 -12.83 11.42
CA THR A 160 2.50 -11.46 11.56
C THR A 160 1.15 -11.47 12.27
N ARG A 161 1.00 -10.63 13.28
CA ARG A 161 -0.27 -10.37 13.95
C ARG A 161 -0.88 -9.09 13.38
N ILE A 162 -2.18 -9.13 13.07
CA ILE A 162 -2.92 -8.07 12.38
C ILE A 162 -4.17 -7.75 13.19
N TRP A 163 -4.41 -6.48 13.44
CA TRP A 163 -5.60 -5.95 14.10
C TRP A 163 -6.41 -5.13 13.10
N ARG A 164 -7.70 -5.45 12.97
CA ARG A 164 -8.63 -4.79 12.06
C ARG A 164 -9.85 -4.29 12.80
N ALA A 165 -10.33 -3.11 12.41
CA ALA A 165 -11.57 -2.53 12.91
C ALA A 165 -12.42 -1.99 11.74
N SER A 166 -13.72 -2.23 11.78
CA SER A 166 -14.67 -1.83 10.72
C SER A 166 -14.78 -0.32 10.51
N GLY A 167 -14.47 0.47 11.54
CA GLY A 167 -14.49 1.94 11.45
C GLY A 167 -13.28 2.58 10.77
N VAL A 168 -12.25 1.81 10.44
CA VAL A 168 -11.06 2.29 9.75
C VAL A 168 -11.22 2.08 8.25
N PRO A 169 -11.04 3.13 7.41
CA PRO A 169 -11.21 3.00 5.96
C PRO A 169 -10.17 2.09 5.32
N LEU A 170 -10.35 1.82 4.04
CA LEU A 170 -9.51 0.93 3.24
C LEU A 170 -9.62 -0.52 3.73
N TRP A 171 -8.55 -1.06 4.31
CA TRP A 171 -8.49 -2.46 4.77
C TRP A 171 -8.97 -2.65 6.21
N GLY A 172 -9.41 -1.60 6.90
CA GLY A 172 -9.71 -1.68 8.33
C GLY A 172 -8.47 -1.85 9.21
N LEU A 173 -7.26 -1.72 8.68
CA LEU A 173 -6.02 -2.00 9.40
C LEU A 173 -5.78 -0.96 10.50
N VAL A 174 -5.70 -1.41 11.75
CA VAL A 174 -5.35 -0.59 12.92
C VAL A 174 -3.87 -0.78 13.27
N LYS A 175 -3.40 -2.03 13.23
CA LYS A 175 -2.05 -2.39 13.63
C LYS A 175 -1.62 -3.68 12.94
N ALA A 176 -0.34 -3.80 12.61
CA ALA A 176 0.31 -5.05 12.24
C ALA A 176 1.64 -5.16 12.96
N ARG A 177 2.02 -6.37 13.38
CA ARG A 177 3.27 -6.63 14.07
C ARG A 177 3.86 -7.97 13.68
N SER A 178 5.10 -7.97 13.25
CA SER A 178 5.93 -9.14 13.03
C SER A 178 7.19 -9.09 13.91
N ALA A 179 8.06 -10.10 13.82
CA ALA A 179 9.36 -10.06 14.50
C ALA A 179 10.29 -8.95 13.97
N ARG A 180 10.06 -8.46 12.73
CA ARG A 180 10.97 -7.53 12.03
C ARG A 180 10.43 -6.11 11.92
N GLN A 181 9.15 -5.89 12.09
CA GLN A 181 8.54 -4.56 11.93
C GLN A 181 7.19 -4.45 12.63
N SER A 182 6.82 -3.23 12.94
CA SER A 182 5.47 -2.87 13.34
C SER A 182 4.91 -1.76 12.45
N MET A 183 3.60 -1.77 12.27
CA MET A 183 2.85 -0.73 11.58
C MET A 183 1.65 -0.38 12.46
N GLU A 184 1.43 0.91 12.73
CA GLU A 184 0.35 1.39 13.58
C GLU A 184 -0.36 2.56 12.92
N LEU A 185 -1.71 2.55 12.99
CA LEU A 185 -2.54 3.63 12.48
C LEU A 185 -2.29 4.91 13.28
N VAL A 186 -1.96 6.00 12.56
CA VAL A 186 -1.73 7.33 13.15
C VAL A 186 -2.95 8.22 12.96
N ALA A 187 -3.56 8.16 11.79
CA ALA A 187 -4.74 8.92 11.44
C ALA A 187 -5.49 8.27 10.28
N SER A 188 -6.77 8.55 10.14
CA SER A 188 -7.57 8.12 9.00
C SER A 188 -8.75 9.05 8.78
N GLY A 189 -9.33 8.98 7.59
CA GLY A 189 -10.53 9.74 7.25
C GLY A 189 -11.28 9.10 6.09
N THR A 190 -12.60 9.27 6.08
CA THR A 190 -13.47 8.76 5.00
C THR A 190 -13.55 9.72 3.82
N THR A 191 -13.03 10.93 3.98
CA THR A 191 -13.01 12.00 2.96
C THR A 191 -11.74 12.84 3.13
N GLY A 192 -11.46 13.74 2.20
CA GLY A 192 -10.36 14.72 2.29
C GLY A 192 -8.99 14.18 1.90
N GLY A 193 -8.89 12.92 1.48
CA GLY A 193 -7.67 12.39 0.87
C GLY A 193 -7.34 13.11 -0.42
N ARG A 194 -6.07 13.56 -0.56
CA ARG A 194 -5.57 14.29 -1.72
C ARG A 194 -4.34 13.59 -2.28
N SER A 195 -4.19 13.67 -3.60
CA SER A 195 -3.00 13.17 -4.28
C SER A 195 -1.79 14.07 -4.03
N LEU A 196 -0.61 13.46 -3.94
CA LEU A 196 0.67 14.14 -4.02
C LEU A 196 1.12 14.37 -5.47
N PHE A 197 0.53 13.67 -6.43
CA PHE A 197 0.84 13.87 -7.84
C PHE A 197 0.32 15.24 -8.30
N PRO A 198 1.07 15.95 -9.17
CA PRO A 198 0.63 17.24 -9.70
C PRO A 198 -0.75 17.12 -10.37
N PRO A 199 -1.62 18.12 -10.25
CA PRO A 199 -2.90 18.14 -10.95
C PRO A 199 -2.70 18.00 -12.47
N GLY A 200 -3.52 17.15 -13.12
CA GLY A 200 -3.57 17.03 -14.58
C GLY A 200 -2.40 16.32 -15.25
N TRP A 201 -1.41 15.83 -14.50
CA TRP A 201 -0.24 15.16 -15.10
C TRP A 201 -0.61 13.88 -15.88
N ASP A 202 -1.73 13.24 -15.55
CA ASP A 202 -2.24 12.02 -16.17
C ASP A 202 -3.26 12.28 -17.31
N GLN A 203 -3.73 13.52 -17.48
CA GLN A 203 -4.74 13.88 -18.47
C GLN A 203 -4.23 13.85 -19.92
N GLY A 204 -2.91 13.93 -20.14
CA GLY A 204 -2.30 13.91 -21.48
C GLY A 204 -1.95 12.50 -22.00
N LYS A 205 -2.00 11.45 -21.18
CA LYS A 205 -1.50 10.11 -21.55
C LYS A 205 -2.61 9.09 -21.88
N GLY A 206 -3.87 9.49 -21.81
CA GLY A 206 -5.03 8.61 -22.04
C GLY A 206 -5.56 8.59 -23.48
N SER A 207 -5.09 9.45 -24.37
CA SER A 207 -5.68 9.60 -25.72
C SER A 207 -4.91 8.90 -26.87
N GLU A 208 -3.73 8.32 -26.62
CA GLU A 208 -2.92 7.75 -27.71
C GLU A 208 -3.06 6.24 -27.93
N SER A 209 -3.97 5.56 -27.26
CA SER A 209 -4.16 4.10 -27.46
C SER A 209 -5.48 3.77 -28.18
N ARG A 210 -5.83 4.53 -29.22
CA ARG A 210 -6.84 4.10 -30.22
C ARG A 210 -6.39 4.56 -31.60
N LYS A 211 -5.51 3.82 -32.21
CA LYS A 211 -5.41 3.67 -33.66
C LYS A 211 -5.02 2.23 -33.99
#